data_28c8f0d13f1eba97c5c6e0592dae64c3
#
_entry.id   28c8f0d13f1eba97c5c6e0592dae64c3
#
_cell.length_a   1.000
_cell.length_b   1.000
_cell.length_c   1.000
_cell.angle_alpha   90.00
_cell.angle_beta   90.00
_cell.angle_gamma   90.00
#
_symmetry.space_group_name_H-M   'P 1'
#
loop_
_entity.id
_entity.type
_entity.pdbx_description
1 polymer ?
#
loop_
_entity_poly.entity_id
_entity_poly.type
_entity_poly.pdbx_seq_one_letter_code
_entity_poly.pdbx_strand_id
1 'polypeptide(L)'
;MEITLDEGYSFGLGAFETIAVKDGKLIFLDRHLRRLDRALHFLKIGTLDERGITEKQVIDYVKQQKLTDGACKLTVSKENVVFQQRQNPYTDDIRRTGFVMDFSSVRRNETSPLTAYKTLNYGDCILENRQAHGLGMNERIFLNTKGQISEGTVSNIFFVRNGKLYTP
;
A
#
# COMPACT_ATOMS: atom_id res chain seq x y z
N MET A 1 -8.45 18.55 -9.98
CA MET A 1 -7.32 17.69 -10.42
C MET A 1 -7.83 16.89 -11.61
N GLU A 2 -7.14 16.99 -12.73
CA GLU A 2 -7.40 16.16 -13.92
C GLU A 2 -6.48 14.95 -13.91
N ILE A 3 -6.93 13.83 -14.44
CA ILE A 3 -6.17 12.60 -14.60
C ILE A 3 -6.15 12.26 -16.08
N THR A 4 -4.96 12.08 -16.62
CA THR A 4 -4.76 11.60 -17.98
C THR A 4 -5.05 10.11 -18.07
N LEU A 5 -5.86 9.70 -19.05
CA LEU A 5 -6.10 8.27 -19.31
C LEU A 5 -4.82 7.64 -19.87
N ASP A 6 -4.29 6.70 -19.12
CA ASP A 6 -3.06 5.98 -19.45
C ASP A 6 -3.17 4.48 -19.15
N GLU A 7 -2.07 3.75 -19.27
CA GLU A 7 -2.02 2.33 -18.95
C GLU A 7 -2.24 2.04 -17.45
N GLY A 8 -2.00 3.01 -16.58
CA GLY A 8 -2.32 2.92 -15.15
C GLY A 8 -3.82 2.82 -14.93
N TYR A 9 -4.61 3.64 -15.63
CA TYR A 9 -6.05 3.58 -15.60
C TYR A 9 -6.59 2.33 -16.32
N SER A 10 -6.07 2.03 -17.53
CA SER A 10 -6.63 1.00 -18.40
C SER A 10 -6.26 -0.43 -17.95
N PHE A 11 -5.05 -0.62 -17.41
CA PHE A 11 -4.47 -1.94 -17.14
C PHE A 11 -3.87 -2.09 -15.74
N GLY A 12 -3.95 -1.04 -14.89
CA GLY A 12 -3.34 -1.05 -13.59
C GLY A 12 -1.80 -0.94 -13.59
N LEU A 13 -1.20 -0.50 -14.72
CA LEU A 13 0.26 -0.32 -14.83
C LEU A 13 0.68 1.01 -14.17
N GLY A 14 0.66 1.00 -12.88
CA GLY A 14 1.09 2.05 -12.00
C GLY A 14 1.42 1.47 -10.63
N ALA A 15 1.98 2.27 -9.76
CA ALA A 15 2.34 1.86 -8.40
C ALA A 15 1.93 2.93 -7.38
N PHE A 16 1.82 2.54 -6.12
CA PHE A 16 1.48 3.49 -5.08
C PHE A 16 2.18 3.18 -3.76
N GLU A 17 2.34 4.22 -2.96
CA GLU A 17 2.75 4.13 -1.58
C GLU A 17 1.73 4.81 -0.66
N THR A 18 1.64 4.31 0.56
CA THR A 18 0.85 4.93 1.64
C THR A 18 1.79 5.08 2.82
N ILE A 19 2.17 6.32 3.09
CA ILE A 19 3.23 6.69 4.02
C ILE A 19 2.56 7.30 5.24
N ALA A 20 2.77 6.68 6.40
CA ALA A 20 2.23 7.21 7.65
C ALA A 20 2.84 8.58 7.97
N VAL A 21 1.98 9.47 8.47
CA VAL A 21 2.38 10.77 9.00
C VAL A 21 2.06 10.80 10.48
N LYS A 22 3.04 11.13 11.31
CA LYS A 22 2.92 11.28 12.76
C LYS A 22 3.63 12.55 13.20
N ASP A 23 2.93 13.41 13.93
CA ASP A 23 3.43 14.73 14.36
C ASP A 23 4.01 15.54 13.18
N GLY A 24 3.33 15.48 12.01
CA GLY A 24 3.73 16.15 10.79
C GLY A 24 4.96 15.55 10.09
N LYS A 25 5.47 14.40 10.55
CA LYS A 25 6.63 13.72 9.99
C LYS A 25 6.23 12.47 9.23
N LEU A 26 6.79 12.30 8.04
CA LEU A 26 6.64 11.09 7.23
C LEU A 26 7.52 9.96 7.79
N ILE A 27 6.92 8.82 8.05
CA ILE A 27 7.60 7.67 8.63
C ILE A 27 8.24 6.83 7.53
N PHE A 28 9.56 6.61 7.60
CA PHE A 28 10.34 5.83 6.63
C PHE A 28 10.20 6.29 5.17
N LEU A 29 10.10 7.59 4.92
CA LEU A 29 9.90 8.16 3.58
C LEU A 29 10.89 7.60 2.56
N ASP A 30 12.19 7.56 2.90
CA ASP A 30 13.26 7.04 2.07
C ASP A 30 13.02 5.58 1.60
N ARG A 31 12.51 4.73 2.49
CA ARG A 31 12.20 3.33 2.18
C ARG A 31 10.99 3.20 1.26
N HIS A 32 9.97 4.02 1.50
CA HIS A 32 8.79 4.06 0.64
C HIS A 32 9.14 4.51 -0.77
N LEU A 33 9.90 5.58 -0.91
CA LEU A 33 10.32 6.07 -2.23
C LEU A 33 11.21 5.07 -2.96
N ARG A 34 12.16 4.43 -2.30
CA ARG A 34 12.95 3.36 -2.91
C ARG A 34 12.11 2.16 -3.37
N ARG A 35 11.04 1.79 -2.62
CA ARG A 35 10.13 0.72 -3.04
C ARG A 35 9.30 1.13 -4.23
N LEU A 36 8.79 2.36 -4.24
CA LEU A 36 8.06 2.93 -5.37
C LEU A 36 8.92 2.95 -6.62
N ASP A 37 10.13 3.47 -6.53
CA ASP A 37 11.06 3.56 -7.66
C ASP A 37 11.34 2.20 -8.31
N ARG A 38 11.57 1.16 -7.49
CA ARG A 38 11.72 -0.22 -8.01
C ARG A 38 10.47 -0.70 -8.74
N ALA A 39 9.28 -0.34 -8.27
CA ALA A 39 8.03 -0.70 -8.94
C ALA A 39 7.86 0.03 -10.28
N LEU A 40 8.18 1.33 -10.34
CA LEU A 40 8.14 2.11 -11.58
C LEU A 40 9.10 1.56 -12.63
N HIS A 41 10.32 1.24 -12.21
CA HIS A 41 11.34 0.64 -13.08
C HIS A 41 10.88 -0.74 -13.61
N PHE A 42 10.35 -1.60 -12.75
CA PHE A 42 9.80 -2.90 -13.15
C PHE A 42 8.66 -2.76 -14.17
N LEU A 43 7.76 -1.81 -13.95
CA LEU A 43 6.62 -1.53 -14.83
C LEU A 43 7.03 -0.80 -16.12
N LYS A 44 8.30 -0.38 -16.25
CA LYS A 44 8.85 0.38 -17.39
C LYS A 44 8.12 1.70 -17.64
N ILE A 45 7.71 2.36 -16.56
CA ILE A 45 7.02 3.66 -16.60
C ILE A 45 7.89 4.81 -16.08
N GLY A 46 9.20 4.64 -16.08
CA GLY A 46 10.21 5.61 -15.66
C GLY A 46 10.73 5.38 -14.26
N THR A 47 11.39 6.39 -13.72
CA THR A 47 11.95 6.44 -12.37
C THR A 47 11.38 7.65 -11.61
N LEU A 48 11.61 7.73 -10.30
CA LEU A 48 11.22 8.92 -9.53
C LEU A 48 11.90 10.18 -10.03
N ASP A 49 13.20 10.08 -10.39
CA ASP A 49 13.99 11.18 -10.91
C ASP A 49 13.44 11.71 -12.25
N GLU A 50 13.18 10.83 -13.20
CA GLU A 50 12.59 11.19 -14.50
C GLU A 50 11.21 11.84 -14.36
N ARG A 51 10.52 11.54 -13.27
CA ARG A 51 9.21 12.09 -12.95
C ARG A 51 9.26 13.32 -12.06
N GLY A 52 10.45 13.78 -11.67
CA GLY A 52 10.63 14.90 -10.77
C GLY A 52 10.07 14.68 -9.37
N ILE A 53 9.90 13.41 -8.94
CA ILE A 53 9.38 13.08 -7.62
C ILE A 53 10.52 13.02 -6.63
N THR A 54 10.56 13.97 -5.69
CA THR A 54 11.60 14.09 -4.67
C THR A 54 11.03 13.95 -3.26
N GLU A 55 11.88 13.63 -2.30
CA GLU A 55 11.49 13.66 -0.87
C GLU A 55 10.93 15.02 -0.47
N LYS A 56 11.57 16.11 -0.95
CA LYS A 56 11.13 17.48 -0.67
C LYS A 56 9.69 17.71 -1.11
N GLN A 57 9.32 17.23 -2.28
CA GLN A 57 7.96 17.39 -2.83
C GLN A 57 6.90 16.68 -1.96
N VAL A 58 7.21 15.48 -1.46
CA VAL A 58 6.32 14.72 -0.55
C VAL A 58 6.19 15.44 0.80
N ILE A 59 7.30 15.96 1.33
CA ILE A 59 7.33 16.73 2.58
C ILE A 59 6.53 18.03 2.42
N ASP A 60 6.73 18.75 1.33
CA ASP A 60 6.03 20.01 1.06
C ASP A 60 4.53 19.79 0.90
N TYR A 61 4.10 18.69 0.25
CA TYR A 61 2.69 18.30 0.19
C TYR A 61 2.09 18.11 1.59
N VAL A 62 2.73 17.34 2.46
CA VAL A 62 2.26 17.08 3.83
C VAL A 62 2.13 18.39 4.63
N LYS A 63 3.11 19.30 4.50
CA LYS A 63 3.08 20.63 5.13
C LYS A 63 1.95 21.51 4.60
N GLN A 64 1.75 21.55 3.29
CA GLN A 64 0.68 22.33 2.65
C GLN A 64 -0.71 21.86 3.07
N GLN A 65 -0.88 20.54 3.21
CA GLN A 65 -2.12 19.94 3.69
C GLN A 65 -2.31 20.05 5.21
N LYS A 66 -1.32 20.57 5.95
CA LYS A 66 -1.30 20.64 7.43
C LYS A 66 -1.58 19.27 8.07
N LEU A 67 -1.13 18.20 7.42
CA LEU A 67 -1.36 16.84 7.86
C LEU A 67 -0.42 16.52 9.03
N THR A 68 -0.95 16.43 10.24
CA THR A 68 -0.19 16.11 11.46
C THR A 68 -0.25 14.62 11.79
N ASP A 69 -1.43 13.99 11.65
CA ASP A 69 -1.65 12.57 11.87
C ASP A 69 -2.50 11.99 10.73
N GLY A 70 -2.06 10.86 10.18
CA GLY A 70 -2.74 10.22 9.06
C GLY A 70 -1.79 9.50 8.12
N ALA A 71 -2.06 9.59 6.84
CA ALA A 71 -1.19 9.05 5.81
C ALA A 71 -1.20 9.91 4.54
N CYS A 72 -0.05 9.99 3.89
CA CYS A 72 0.11 10.50 2.53
C CYS A 72 0.13 9.32 1.57
N LYS A 73 -0.83 9.26 0.64
CA LYS A 73 -0.80 8.30 -0.46
C LYS A 73 -0.23 9.00 -1.70
N LEU A 74 0.82 8.40 -2.25
CA LEU A 74 1.42 8.77 -3.53
C LEU A 74 1.10 7.68 -4.55
N THR A 75 0.43 8.04 -5.64
CA THR A 75 0.10 7.14 -6.74
C THR A 75 0.78 7.64 -8.01
N VAL A 76 1.46 6.74 -8.72
CA VAL A 76 2.21 7.07 -9.93
C VAL A 76 1.84 6.10 -11.04
N SER A 77 1.49 6.62 -12.19
CA SER A 77 1.35 5.89 -13.44
C SER A 77 2.14 6.59 -14.55
N LYS A 78 2.07 6.12 -15.77
CA LYS A 78 2.88 6.68 -16.86
C LYS A 78 2.71 8.20 -17.04
N GLU A 79 1.48 8.71 -16.93
CA GLU A 79 1.17 10.12 -17.17
C GLU A 79 0.74 10.87 -15.90
N ASN A 80 0.57 10.17 -14.77
CA ASN A 80 -0.01 10.77 -13.57
C ASN A 80 0.89 10.62 -12.35
N VAL A 81 0.95 11.69 -11.55
CA VAL A 81 1.50 11.71 -10.18
C VAL A 81 0.44 12.34 -9.28
N VAL A 82 -0.09 11.55 -8.37
CA VAL A 82 -1.24 11.94 -7.54
C VAL A 82 -0.92 11.79 -6.07
N PHE A 83 -1.02 12.89 -5.34
CA PHE A 83 -0.93 12.91 -3.88
C PHE A 83 -2.32 12.97 -3.27
N GLN A 84 -2.55 12.20 -2.23
CA GLN A 84 -3.80 12.19 -1.46
C GLN A 84 -3.51 12.08 0.03
N GLN A 85 -4.21 12.84 0.84
CA GLN A 85 -4.24 12.60 2.29
C GLN A 85 -5.25 11.49 2.63
N ARG A 86 -4.95 10.71 3.66
CA ARG A 86 -5.83 9.68 4.20
C ARG A 86 -5.81 9.71 5.71
N GLN A 87 -6.91 9.32 6.31
CA GLN A 87 -6.96 9.05 7.75
C GLN A 87 -6.15 7.80 8.08
N ASN A 88 -5.57 7.77 9.27
CA ASN A 88 -4.97 6.56 9.80
C ASN A 88 -6.09 5.72 10.49
N PRO A 89 -6.44 4.54 9.98
CA PRO A 89 -7.48 3.72 10.57
C PRO A 89 -7.01 2.99 11.85
N TYR A 90 -5.70 2.98 12.13
CA TYR A 90 -5.12 2.25 13.25
C TYR A 90 -5.11 3.10 14.51
N THR A 91 -6.27 3.16 15.18
CA THR A 91 -6.44 3.86 16.46
C THR A 91 -5.79 3.08 17.61
N ASP A 92 -5.58 3.75 18.75
CA ASP A 92 -5.05 3.08 19.94
C ASP A 92 -6.03 2.03 20.50
N ASP A 93 -7.32 2.21 20.27
CA ASP A 93 -8.32 1.21 20.62
C ASP A 93 -8.15 -0.08 19.80
N ILE A 94 -8.03 0.03 18.49
CA ILE A 94 -7.77 -1.11 17.59
C ILE A 94 -6.46 -1.81 17.96
N ARG A 95 -5.42 -1.06 18.32
CA ARG A 95 -4.14 -1.65 18.75
C ARG A 95 -4.26 -2.45 20.04
N ARG A 96 -5.14 -2.03 20.95
CA ARG A 96 -5.39 -2.70 22.24
C ARG A 96 -6.29 -3.92 22.08
N THR A 97 -7.37 -3.80 21.30
CA THR A 97 -8.39 -4.87 21.14
C THR A 97 -7.95 -5.93 20.13
N GLY A 98 -7.08 -5.56 19.17
CA GLY A 98 -6.67 -6.42 18.08
C GLY A 98 -7.67 -6.42 16.91
N PHE A 99 -7.35 -7.23 15.90
CA PHE A 99 -8.16 -7.41 14.71
C PHE A 99 -8.99 -8.68 14.78
N VAL A 100 -10.26 -8.57 14.38
CA VAL A 100 -11.07 -9.73 13.98
C VAL A 100 -10.76 -10.01 12.51
N MET A 101 -10.30 -11.22 12.21
CA MET A 101 -9.88 -11.58 10.86
C MET A 101 -10.27 -13.02 10.49
N ASP A 102 -10.34 -13.29 9.20
CA ASP A 102 -10.62 -14.59 8.60
C ASP A 102 -9.70 -14.82 7.39
N PHE A 103 -9.70 -16.02 6.85
CA PHE A 103 -9.01 -16.34 5.61
C PHE A 103 -9.86 -16.03 4.38
N SER A 104 -9.25 -15.37 3.39
CA SER A 104 -9.88 -15.18 2.08
C SER A 104 -9.94 -16.52 1.31
N SER A 105 -11.01 -16.72 0.54
CA SER A 105 -11.08 -17.79 -0.46
C SER A 105 -10.25 -17.50 -1.71
N VAL A 106 -9.96 -16.21 -1.97
CA VAL A 106 -9.08 -15.76 -3.06
C VAL A 106 -7.63 -16.12 -2.72
N ARG A 107 -6.90 -16.66 -3.70
CA ARG A 107 -5.49 -17.03 -3.54
C ARG A 107 -4.58 -16.01 -4.20
N ARG A 108 -3.48 -15.67 -3.50
CA ARG A 108 -2.42 -14.85 -4.11
C ARG A 108 -1.58 -15.73 -5.02
N ASN A 109 -1.44 -15.31 -6.27
CA ASN A 109 -0.63 -16.03 -7.24
C ASN A 109 0.84 -15.64 -7.08
N GLU A 110 1.61 -16.44 -6.35
CA GLU A 110 3.05 -16.22 -6.13
C GLU A 110 3.88 -16.32 -7.41
N THR A 111 3.33 -16.83 -8.51
CA THR A 111 4.03 -16.88 -9.80
C THR A 111 3.86 -15.60 -10.62
N SER A 112 2.93 -14.73 -10.23
CA SER A 112 2.76 -13.44 -10.89
C SER A 112 3.83 -12.44 -10.44
N PRO A 113 4.61 -11.85 -11.35
CA PRO A 113 5.61 -10.86 -10.98
C PRO A 113 5.00 -9.60 -10.35
N LEU A 114 3.72 -9.30 -10.62
CA LEU A 114 3.02 -8.14 -10.06
C LEU A 114 2.84 -8.23 -8.54
N THR A 115 2.78 -9.43 -7.98
CA THR A 115 2.59 -9.62 -6.53
C THR A 115 3.80 -9.18 -5.69
N ALA A 116 4.98 -9.10 -6.31
CA ALA A 116 6.19 -8.61 -5.65
C ALA A 116 6.24 -7.08 -5.51
N TYR A 117 5.32 -6.36 -6.15
CA TYR A 117 5.29 -4.90 -6.19
C TYR A 117 3.93 -4.34 -5.74
N LYS A 118 3.97 -3.14 -5.18
CA LYS A 118 2.76 -2.42 -4.77
C LYS A 118 2.15 -1.65 -5.95
N THR A 119 1.54 -2.41 -6.88
CA THR A 119 0.97 -1.87 -8.13
C THR A 119 -0.49 -1.48 -7.98
N LEU A 120 -1.05 -0.83 -9.02
CA LEU A 120 -2.49 -0.52 -9.11
C LEU A 120 -3.36 -1.74 -9.40
N ASN A 121 -2.78 -2.92 -9.67
CA ASN A 121 -3.49 -4.20 -9.73
C ASN A 121 -3.87 -4.66 -8.31
N TYR A 122 -4.70 -3.87 -7.65
CA TYR A 122 -5.04 -4.03 -6.24
C TYR A 122 -6.52 -4.37 -6.03
N GLY A 123 -7.20 -4.79 -7.12
CA GLY A 123 -8.64 -5.07 -7.13
C GLY A 123 -9.04 -6.13 -6.13
N ASP A 124 -8.40 -7.31 -6.17
CA ASP A 124 -8.66 -8.41 -5.23
C ASP A 124 -8.50 -7.97 -3.78
N CYS A 125 -7.44 -7.23 -3.47
CA CYS A 125 -7.18 -6.72 -2.13
C CYS A 125 -8.32 -5.83 -1.62
N ILE A 126 -8.79 -4.91 -2.47
CA ILE A 126 -9.85 -3.97 -2.08
C ILE A 126 -11.22 -4.67 -1.97
N LEU A 127 -11.53 -5.60 -2.88
CA LEU A 127 -12.79 -6.35 -2.84
C LEU A 127 -12.87 -7.21 -1.57
N GLU A 128 -11.82 -7.97 -1.26
CA GLU A 128 -11.75 -8.79 -0.05
C GLU A 128 -11.76 -7.95 1.24
N ASN A 129 -11.09 -6.79 1.25
CA ASN A 129 -11.15 -5.87 2.38
C ASN A 129 -12.57 -5.32 2.60
N ARG A 130 -13.27 -4.93 1.53
CA ARG A 130 -14.67 -4.47 1.62
C ARG A 130 -15.58 -5.57 2.13
N GLN A 131 -15.37 -6.81 1.67
CA GLN A 131 -16.16 -7.95 2.13
C GLN A 131 -15.90 -8.24 3.62
N ALA A 132 -14.64 -8.17 4.08
CA ALA A 132 -14.31 -8.29 5.49
C ALA A 132 -15.08 -7.27 6.34
N HIS A 133 -15.02 -6.00 5.96
CA HIS A 133 -15.73 -4.94 6.67
C HIS A 133 -17.26 -5.11 6.64
N GLY A 134 -17.83 -5.59 5.54
CA GLY A 134 -19.25 -5.92 5.43
C GLY A 134 -19.71 -7.04 6.37
N LEU A 135 -18.79 -7.90 6.80
CA LEU A 135 -18.98 -8.97 7.77
C LEU A 135 -18.59 -8.58 9.20
N GLY A 136 -18.26 -7.30 9.46
CA GLY A 136 -17.83 -6.81 10.77
C GLY A 136 -16.39 -7.21 11.14
N MET A 137 -15.59 -7.66 10.19
CA MET A 137 -14.17 -7.98 10.39
C MET A 137 -13.27 -6.80 10.05
N ASN A 138 -12.05 -6.81 10.57
CA ASN A 138 -11.06 -5.78 10.31
C ASN A 138 -10.18 -6.11 9.09
N GLU A 139 -9.95 -7.42 8.83
CA GLU A 139 -8.99 -7.84 7.81
C GLU A 139 -9.31 -9.27 7.32
N ARG A 140 -8.83 -9.63 6.13
CA ARG A 140 -8.72 -11.00 5.66
C ARG A 140 -7.29 -11.34 5.29
N ILE A 141 -6.92 -12.58 5.53
CA ILE A 141 -5.59 -13.10 5.25
C ILE A 141 -5.64 -13.92 3.97
N PHE A 142 -4.78 -13.54 3.02
CA PHE A 142 -4.58 -14.33 1.82
C PHE A 142 -3.63 -15.51 2.07
N LEU A 143 -3.99 -16.62 1.47
CA LEU A 143 -3.05 -17.73 1.26
C LEU A 143 -2.56 -17.69 -0.21
N ASN A 144 -1.36 -18.21 -0.44
CA ASN A 144 -0.88 -18.44 -1.80
C ASN A 144 -1.52 -19.71 -2.40
N THR A 145 -1.17 -20.07 -3.65
CA THR A 145 -1.72 -21.25 -4.32
C THR A 145 -1.31 -22.57 -3.66
N LYS A 146 -0.26 -22.56 -2.83
CA LYS A 146 0.22 -23.71 -2.03
C LYS A 146 -0.42 -23.80 -0.65
N GLY A 147 -1.36 -22.91 -0.32
CA GLY A 147 -2.02 -22.86 0.99
C GLY A 147 -1.17 -22.24 2.11
N GLN A 148 -0.07 -21.57 1.78
CA GLN A 148 0.78 -20.89 2.76
C GLN A 148 0.26 -19.47 2.99
N ILE A 149 0.39 -18.95 4.20
CA ILE A 149 0.04 -17.56 4.52
C ILE A 149 0.92 -16.62 3.70
N SER A 150 0.28 -15.61 3.12
CA SER A 150 0.93 -14.59 2.28
C SER A 150 0.90 -13.22 2.97
N GLU A 151 -0.23 -12.56 2.98
CA GLU A 151 -0.39 -11.19 3.48
C GLU A 151 -1.85 -10.91 3.86
N GLY A 152 -2.12 -9.78 4.52
CA GLY A 152 -3.48 -9.27 4.65
C GLY A 152 -3.94 -8.56 3.38
N THR A 153 -5.23 -8.20 3.30
CA THR A 153 -5.77 -7.50 2.11
C THR A 153 -5.13 -6.12 1.91
N VAL A 154 -4.86 -5.41 3.00
CA VAL A 154 -4.21 -4.08 2.99
C VAL A 154 -3.08 -3.97 4.01
N SER A 155 -2.73 -5.07 4.69
CA SER A 155 -1.74 -5.14 5.76
C SER A 155 -0.74 -6.28 5.54
N ASN A 156 0.36 -6.26 6.31
CA ASN A 156 1.28 -7.39 6.42
C ASN A 156 0.96 -8.22 7.67
N ILE A 157 1.45 -9.45 7.69
CA ILE A 157 1.33 -10.33 8.84
C ILE A 157 2.71 -10.70 9.37
N PHE A 158 2.84 -10.71 10.68
CA PHE A 158 4.06 -11.09 11.37
C PHE A 158 3.72 -12.09 12.49
N PHE A 159 4.60 -13.05 12.70
CA PHE A 159 4.46 -14.06 13.73
C PHE A 159 5.65 -13.99 14.68
N VAL A 160 5.39 -14.13 15.97
CA VAL A 160 6.44 -14.29 16.98
C VAL A 160 6.42 -15.72 17.48
N ARG A 161 7.54 -16.42 17.36
CA ARG A 161 7.74 -17.77 17.90
C ARG A 161 9.12 -17.88 18.51
N ASN A 162 9.18 -18.29 19.79
CA ASN A 162 10.44 -18.44 20.53
C ASN A 162 11.32 -17.17 20.47
N GLY A 163 10.72 -16.00 20.61
CA GLY A 163 11.41 -14.69 20.57
C GLY A 163 11.91 -14.27 19.18
N LYS A 164 11.59 -15.02 18.13
CA LYS A 164 11.94 -14.67 16.73
C LYS A 164 10.73 -14.17 15.98
N LEU A 165 10.95 -13.15 15.14
CA LEU A 165 9.93 -12.57 14.26
C LEU A 165 10.01 -13.23 12.88
N TYR A 166 8.85 -13.64 12.38
CA TYR A 166 8.68 -14.24 11.05
C TYR A 166 7.66 -13.46 10.24
N THR A 167 7.86 -13.37 8.94
CA THR A 167 6.89 -12.82 7.98
C THR A 167 6.98 -13.61 6.68
N PRO A 168 5.90 -13.77 5.93
CA PRO A 168 5.90 -14.38 4.61
C PRO A 168 6.83 -13.70 3.62
#